data_d449b1593ae0313e0511d2b6e9be9145
#
_entry.id   d449b1593ae0313e0511d2b6e9be9145
#
_cell.length_a   1.000
_cell.length_b   1.000
_cell.length_c   1.000
_cell.angle_alpha   90.00
_cell.angle_beta   90.00
_cell.angle_gamma   90.00
#
_symmetry.space_group_name_H-M   'P 1'
#
loop_
_entity.id
_entity.type
_entity.pdbx_description
1 polymer ?
#
loop_
_entity_poly.entity_id
_entity_poly.type
_entity_poly.pdbx_seq_one_letter_code
_entity_poly.pdbx_strand_id
1 'polypeptide(L)'
;IPQFSFYYTSLKSREKTDEFDMNIYSITISPSYYYNFVINKNFMAGAGVNIGIGTNIINNSIDPLIEFSTNIKMGYNTDSFFSFIGYNGTTFAFESKTDRFNNTFNSVKLEVGYRFNTPKKVKKVYDDALDFIPIKL
;
A
#
# COMPACT_ATOMS: atom_id res chain seq x y z
N ILE A 1 -5.72 11.27 -4.04
CA ILE A 1 -4.44 10.83 -4.62
C ILE A 1 -4.72 9.63 -5.51
N PRO A 2 -4.33 9.61 -6.80
CA PRO A 2 -4.45 8.42 -7.64
C PRO A 2 -3.45 7.36 -7.17
N GLN A 3 -3.90 6.12 -7.10
CA GLN A 3 -3.08 4.96 -6.76
C GLN A 3 -3.21 3.93 -7.87
N PHE A 4 -2.09 3.33 -8.24
CA PHE A 4 -2.02 2.19 -9.13
C PHE A 4 -1.50 0.99 -8.35
N SER A 5 -2.21 -0.14 -8.43
CA SER A 5 -1.85 -1.35 -7.70
C SER A 5 -1.73 -2.52 -8.66
N PHE A 6 -0.71 -3.34 -8.41
CA PHE A 6 -0.49 -4.60 -9.11
C PHE A 6 -0.30 -5.70 -8.07
N TYR A 7 -1.06 -6.79 -8.21
CA TYR A 7 -0.97 -7.96 -7.33
C TYR A 7 -0.77 -9.21 -8.16
N TYR A 8 0.06 -10.10 -7.63
CA TYR A 8 0.20 -11.46 -8.13
C TYR A 8 -0.16 -12.43 -7.03
N THR A 9 -1.07 -13.35 -7.31
CA THR A 9 -1.51 -14.39 -6.38
C THR A 9 -1.40 -15.74 -7.06
N SER A 10 -0.69 -16.67 -6.43
CA SER A 10 -0.61 -18.07 -6.86
C SER A 10 -1.36 -18.94 -5.86
N LEU A 11 -2.37 -19.63 -6.33
CA LEU A 11 -3.15 -20.58 -5.55
C LEU A 11 -2.79 -22.00 -5.99
N LYS A 12 -2.34 -22.82 -5.03
CA LYS A 12 -2.02 -24.23 -5.25
C LYS A 12 -2.92 -25.09 -4.37
N SER A 13 -3.69 -25.97 -4.97
CA SER A 13 -4.41 -27.00 -4.22
C SER A 13 -3.44 -28.08 -3.75
N ARG A 14 -3.58 -28.49 -2.48
CA ARG A 14 -2.82 -29.61 -1.89
C ARG A 14 -3.65 -30.89 -1.78
N GLU A 15 -4.84 -30.93 -2.34
CA GLU A 15 -5.63 -32.17 -2.35
C GLU A 15 -5.08 -33.15 -3.38
N LYS A 16 -4.92 -34.40 -2.95
CA LYS A 16 -4.26 -35.48 -3.69
C LYS A 16 -4.95 -35.90 -4.99
N THR A 17 -6.10 -35.33 -5.34
CA THR A 17 -6.92 -35.80 -6.47
C THR A 17 -6.98 -34.80 -7.63
N ASP A 18 -6.73 -33.50 -7.41
CA ASP A 18 -6.67 -32.49 -8.47
C ASP A 18 -5.56 -31.47 -8.17
N GLU A 19 -4.48 -31.53 -8.92
CA GLU A 19 -3.46 -30.47 -8.93
C GLU A 19 -4.06 -29.25 -9.65
N PHE A 20 -4.57 -28.32 -8.87
CA PHE A 20 -5.05 -27.04 -9.38
C PHE A 20 -3.99 -25.98 -9.10
N ASP A 21 -3.35 -25.48 -10.13
CA ASP A 21 -2.42 -24.35 -10.08
C ASP A 21 -3.05 -23.18 -10.82
N MET A 22 -3.40 -22.13 -10.08
CA MET A 22 -4.02 -20.92 -10.64
C MET A 22 -3.16 -19.71 -10.33
N ASN A 23 -2.76 -19.00 -11.37
CA ASN A 23 -2.05 -17.74 -11.28
C ASN A 23 -3.01 -16.59 -11.62
N ILE A 24 -3.14 -15.65 -10.69
CA ILE A 24 -4.01 -14.48 -10.81
C ILE A 24 -3.14 -13.24 -10.84
N TYR A 25 -3.26 -12.46 -11.91
CA TYR A 25 -2.67 -11.13 -12.01
C TYR A 25 -3.78 -10.10 -11.89
N SER A 26 -3.68 -9.21 -10.92
CA SER A 26 -4.67 -8.17 -10.66
C SER A 26 -4.06 -6.79 -10.87
N ILE A 27 -4.71 -5.96 -11.64
CA ILE A 27 -4.31 -4.58 -11.91
C ILE A 27 -5.48 -3.67 -11.56
N THR A 28 -5.25 -2.68 -10.70
CA THR A 28 -6.29 -1.71 -10.32
C THR A 28 -5.80 -0.28 -10.38
N ILE A 29 -6.71 0.63 -10.67
CA ILE A 29 -6.55 2.07 -10.50
C ILE A 29 -7.59 2.52 -9.48
N SER A 30 -7.14 3.18 -8.43
CA SER A 30 -8.00 3.61 -7.34
C SER A 30 -7.71 5.05 -6.92
N PRO A 31 -8.74 5.93 -6.89
CA PRO A 31 -8.66 7.15 -6.12
C PRO A 31 -8.58 6.81 -4.64
N SER A 32 -7.68 7.47 -3.93
CA SER A 32 -7.52 7.33 -2.50
C SER A 32 -7.77 8.64 -1.79
N TYR A 33 -8.46 8.58 -0.68
CA TYR A 33 -8.61 9.68 0.26
C TYR A 33 -7.95 9.30 1.58
N TYR A 34 -7.08 10.16 2.07
CA TYR A 34 -6.37 9.95 3.32
C TYR A 34 -6.41 11.23 4.15
N TYR A 35 -6.78 11.11 5.40
CA TYR A 35 -6.83 12.21 6.34
C TYR A 35 -5.91 11.97 7.54
N ASN A 36 -5.10 12.98 7.88
CA ASN A 36 -4.21 12.96 9.04
C ASN A 36 -4.76 13.86 10.14
N PHE A 37 -4.92 13.29 11.33
CA PHE A 37 -5.25 13.97 12.55
C PHE A 37 -3.97 14.21 13.35
N VAL A 38 -3.60 15.44 13.58
CA VAL A 38 -2.53 15.81 14.49
C VAL A 38 -3.14 16.07 15.87
N ILE A 39 -2.95 15.10 16.78
CA ILE A 39 -3.55 15.16 18.13
C ILE A 39 -2.77 16.14 19.00
N ASN A 40 -1.45 16.11 18.91
CA ASN A 40 -0.55 17.07 19.52
C ASN A 40 0.77 17.12 18.75
N LYS A 41 1.80 17.85 19.27
CA LYS A 41 3.10 18.02 18.59
C LYS A 41 3.75 16.71 18.16
N ASN A 42 3.48 15.61 18.87
CA ASN A 42 4.21 14.35 18.71
C ASN A 42 3.31 13.17 18.34
N PHE A 43 1.98 13.27 18.59
CA PHE A 43 1.04 12.20 18.27
C PHE A 43 0.23 12.53 17.04
N MET A 44 0.15 11.56 16.13
CA MET A 44 -0.66 11.65 14.94
C MET A 44 -1.46 10.36 14.73
N ALA A 45 -2.63 10.50 14.17
CA ALA A 45 -3.44 9.41 13.66
C ALA A 45 -3.83 9.73 12.23
N GLY A 46 -3.95 8.71 11.40
CA GLY A 46 -4.39 8.86 10.03
C GLY A 46 -5.36 7.76 9.66
N ALA A 47 -6.31 8.07 8.83
CA ALA A 47 -7.23 7.11 8.26
C ALA A 47 -7.42 7.38 6.77
N GLY A 48 -7.51 6.33 5.97
CA GLY A 48 -7.69 6.41 4.54
C GLY A 48 -8.58 5.33 3.99
N VAL A 49 -9.18 5.62 2.87
CA VAL A 49 -10.00 4.69 2.10
C VAL A 49 -9.64 4.80 0.62
N ASN A 50 -9.66 3.67 -0.06
CA ASN A 50 -9.48 3.57 -1.50
C ASN A 50 -10.62 2.76 -2.08
N ILE A 51 -11.11 3.19 -3.23
CA ILE A 51 -12.06 2.41 -4.04
C ILE A 51 -11.47 2.32 -5.43
N GLY A 52 -11.12 1.11 -5.85
CA GLY A 52 -10.47 0.85 -7.13
C GLY A 52 -11.34 0.06 -8.09
N ILE A 53 -11.12 0.30 -9.35
CA ILE A 53 -11.62 -0.55 -10.44
C ILE A 53 -10.43 -1.11 -11.19
N GLY A 54 -10.56 -2.33 -11.65
CA GLY A 54 -9.47 -2.99 -12.34
C GLY A 54 -9.89 -4.26 -13.04
N THR A 55 -8.92 -5.11 -13.27
CA THR A 55 -9.10 -6.39 -13.94
C THR A 55 -8.24 -7.46 -13.31
N ASN A 56 -8.78 -8.68 -13.26
CA ASN A 56 -8.05 -9.91 -13.00
C ASN A 56 -7.79 -10.63 -14.31
N ILE A 57 -6.58 -11.14 -14.46
CA ILE A 57 -6.19 -12.03 -15.55
C ILE A 57 -5.96 -13.40 -14.93
N ILE A 58 -6.85 -14.34 -15.25
CA ILE A 58 -6.85 -15.71 -14.74
C ILE A 58 -6.85 -16.65 -15.92
N ASN A 59 -5.81 -17.46 -16.12
CA ASN A 59 -5.73 -18.45 -17.21
C ASN A 59 -6.20 -17.90 -18.59
N ASN A 60 -5.72 -16.71 -18.99
CA ASN A 60 -6.10 -15.98 -20.21
C ASN A 60 -7.54 -15.43 -20.23
N SER A 61 -8.31 -15.52 -19.17
CA SER A 61 -9.58 -14.81 -19.01
C SER A 61 -9.37 -13.48 -18.32
N ILE A 62 -10.10 -12.46 -18.74
CA ILE A 62 -10.07 -11.12 -18.17
C ILE A 62 -11.41 -10.89 -17.48
N ASP A 63 -11.39 -10.74 -16.17
CA ASP A 63 -12.57 -10.51 -15.35
C ASP A 63 -12.50 -9.14 -14.67
N PRO A 64 -13.62 -8.39 -14.58
CA PRO A 64 -13.65 -7.11 -13.89
C PRO A 64 -13.39 -7.30 -12.39
N LEU A 65 -12.70 -6.33 -11.80
CA LEU A 65 -12.30 -6.34 -10.40
C LEU A 65 -12.69 -5.01 -9.74
N ILE A 66 -13.30 -5.10 -8.56
CA ILE A 66 -13.49 -3.96 -7.66
C ILE A 66 -12.61 -4.17 -6.44
N GLU A 67 -11.84 -3.15 -6.10
CA GLU A 67 -10.99 -3.12 -4.92
C GLU A 67 -11.56 -2.11 -3.92
N PHE A 68 -11.65 -2.51 -2.66
CA PHE A 68 -11.92 -1.61 -1.54
C PHE A 68 -10.82 -1.78 -0.50
N SER A 69 -10.15 -0.69 -0.15
CA SER A 69 -9.09 -0.73 0.87
C SER A 69 -9.32 0.32 1.95
N THR A 70 -8.97 -0.07 3.18
CA THR A 70 -8.93 0.82 4.33
C THR A 70 -7.53 0.83 4.92
N ASN A 71 -7.10 2.00 5.36
CA ASN A 71 -5.82 2.18 6.02
C ASN A 71 -6.04 3.02 7.29
N ILE A 72 -5.54 2.54 8.41
CA ILE A 72 -5.52 3.27 9.67
C ILE A 72 -4.10 3.25 10.19
N LYS A 73 -3.57 4.40 10.57
CA LYS A 73 -2.23 4.53 11.12
C LYS A 73 -2.26 5.48 12.31
N MET A 74 -1.59 5.10 13.40
CA MET A 74 -1.39 5.98 14.54
C MET A 74 0.03 5.83 15.06
N GLY A 75 0.55 6.89 15.66
CA GLY A 75 1.88 6.81 16.21
C GLY A 75 2.41 8.09 16.80
N TYR A 76 3.63 7.95 17.25
CA TYR A 76 4.42 8.97 17.91
C TYR A 76 5.57 9.37 16.99
N ASN A 77 5.78 10.67 16.80
CA ASN A 77 6.76 11.20 15.88
C ASN A 77 7.42 12.45 16.48
N THR A 78 8.73 12.39 16.66
CA THR A 78 9.57 13.48 17.13
C THR A 78 10.67 13.77 16.11
N ASP A 79 11.51 14.75 16.38
CA ASP A 79 12.65 15.08 15.52
C ASP A 79 13.63 13.91 15.37
N SER A 80 13.79 13.10 16.42
CA SER A 80 14.79 12.03 16.45
C SER A 80 14.21 10.63 16.41
N PHE A 81 12.99 10.44 16.89
CA PHE A 81 12.37 9.11 17.00
C PHE A 81 10.98 9.08 16.45
N PHE A 82 10.63 7.96 15.80
CA PHE A 82 9.25 7.70 15.41
C PHE A 82 8.86 6.25 15.66
N SER A 83 7.60 6.05 15.99
CA SER A 83 6.97 4.74 16.09
C SER A 83 5.53 4.83 15.60
N PHE A 84 5.16 3.96 14.67
CA PHE A 84 3.82 3.89 14.11
C PHE A 84 3.31 2.46 14.13
N ILE A 85 2.04 2.32 14.44
CA ILE A 85 1.27 1.11 14.19
C ILE A 85 0.24 1.41 13.11
N GLY A 86 0.17 0.53 12.11
CA GLY A 86 -0.77 0.66 11.00
C GLY A 86 -1.57 -0.63 10.80
N TYR A 87 -2.81 -0.47 10.38
CA TYR A 87 -3.67 -1.54 9.91
C TYR A 87 -4.09 -1.23 8.47
N ASN A 88 -3.98 -2.23 7.61
CA ASN A 88 -4.47 -2.17 6.26
C ASN A 88 -5.41 -3.36 6.02
N GLY A 89 -6.60 -3.07 5.53
CA GLY A 89 -7.54 -4.08 5.04
C GLY A 89 -7.83 -3.81 3.57
N THR A 90 -7.71 -4.84 2.74
CA THR A 90 -8.03 -4.77 1.30
C THR A 90 -8.95 -5.92 0.93
N THR A 91 -10.08 -5.60 0.34
CA THR A 91 -11.05 -6.56 -0.16
C THR A 91 -11.15 -6.42 -1.67
N PHE A 92 -11.00 -7.54 -2.36
CA PHE A 92 -11.22 -7.68 -3.79
C PHE A 92 -12.53 -8.41 -4.01
N ALA A 93 -13.42 -7.80 -4.79
CA ALA A 93 -14.63 -8.43 -5.28
C ALA A 93 -14.52 -8.58 -6.79
N PHE A 94 -14.65 -9.79 -7.29
CA PHE A 94 -14.72 -10.06 -8.72
C PHE A 94 -15.77 -11.13 -9.04
N GLU A 95 -16.37 -10.99 -10.19
CA GLU A 95 -17.33 -11.95 -10.70
C GLU A 95 -16.65 -12.73 -11.83
N SER A 96 -16.52 -14.04 -11.66
CA SER A 96 -16.23 -14.95 -12.74
C SER A 96 -17.56 -15.50 -13.30
N LYS A 97 -17.56 -16.02 -14.53
CA LYS A 97 -18.77 -16.49 -15.22
C LYS A 97 -19.63 -17.47 -14.40
N THR A 98 -19.07 -18.09 -13.39
CA THR A 98 -19.72 -19.15 -12.60
C THR A 98 -19.91 -18.77 -11.13
N ASP A 99 -19.03 -17.92 -10.55
CA ASP A 99 -19.02 -17.64 -9.11
C ASP A 99 -18.57 -16.21 -8.78
N ARG A 100 -19.05 -15.70 -7.64
CA ARG A 100 -18.57 -14.48 -7.02
C ARG A 100 -17.47 -14.82 -6.03
N PHE A 101 -16.32 -14.20 -6.19
CA PHE A 101 -15.21 -14.34 -5.27
C PHE A 101 -14.98 -13.04 -4.50
N ASN A 102 -14.92 -13.19 -3.17
CA ASN A 102 -14.45 -12.11 -2.29
C ASN A 102 -13.16 -12.59 -1.62
N ASN A 103 -12.11 -11.85 -1.82
CA ASN A 103 -10.84 -12.11 -1.15
C ASN A 103 -10.45 -10.91 -0.30
N THR A 104 -10.18 -11.14 0.99
CA THR A 104 -9.85 -10.08 1.94
C THR A 104 -8.47 -10.34 2.53
N PHE A 105 -7.60 -9.34 2.41
CA PHE A 105 -6.26 -9.33 3.00
C PHE A 105 -6.22 -8.28 4.10
N ASN A 106 -5.74 -8.70 5.27
CA ASN A 106 -5.52 -7.81 6.40
C ASN A 106 -4.06 -7.85 6.80
N SER A 107 -3.50 -6.71 7.12
CA SER A 107 -2.13 -6.62 7.62
C SER A 107 -2.02 -5.60 8.75
N VAL A 108 -1.20 -5.93 9.73
CA VAL A 108 -0.77 -4.99 10.78
C VAL A 108 0.71 -4.74 10.58
N LYS A 109 1.10 -3.48 10.60
CA LYS A 109 2.48 -3.05 10.42
C LYS A 109 2.92 -2.22 11.62
N LEU A 110 4.07 -2.58 12.19
CA LEU A 110 4.77 -1.78 13.17
C LEU A 110 6.02 -1.17 12.53
N GLU A 111 6.14 0.13 12.61
CA GLU A 111 7.29 0.88 12.13
C GLU A 111 7.95 1.59 13.32
N VAL A 112 9.24 1.38 13.49
CA VAL A 112 10.05 2.06 14.51
C VAL A 112 11.31 2.56 13.84
N GLY A 113 11.68 3.80 14.09
CA GLY A 113 12.89 4.34 13.52
C GLY A 113 13.47 5.49 14.31
N TYR A 114 14.75 5.71 14.06
CA TYR A 114 15.51 6.81 14.64
C TYR A 114 16.12 7.65 13.52
N ARG A 115 15.99 8.97 13.62
CA ARG A 115 16.57 9.93 12.69
C ARG A 115 17.86 10.46 13.27
N PHE A 116 18.95 10.15 12.61
CA PHE A 116 20.24 10.72 12.98
C PHE A 116 20.36 12.13 12.38
N ASN A 117 20.89 13.07 13.16
CA ASN A 117 21.26 14.36 12.62
C ASN A 117 22.30 14.18 11.52
N THR A 118 22.03 14.70 10.33
CA THR A 118 22.98 14.64 9.21
C THR A 118 24.29 15.33 9.62
N PRO A 119 25.44 14.66 9.57
CA PRO A 119 26.72 15.30 9.85
C PRO A 119 26.92 16.54 8.98
N LYS A 120 27.45 17.63 9.56
CA LYS A 120 27.61 18.91 8.84
C LYS A 120 28.33 18.76 7.48
N LYS A 121 29.28 17.82 7.37
CA LYS A 121 30.02 17.54 6.13
C LYS A 121 29.09 16.96 5.03
N VAL A 122 28.17 16.05 5.39
CA VAL A 122 27.23 15.45 4.44
C VAL A 122 26.19 16.48 3.99
N LYS A 123 25.72 17.32 4.92
CA LYS A 123 24.80 18.40 4.59
C LYS A 123 25.43 19.38 3.58
N LYS A 124 26.69 19.77 3.79
CA LYS A 124 27.40 20.65 2.86
C LYS A 124 27.52 20.04 1.46
N VAL A 125 27.89 18.75 1.35
CA VAL A 125 27.98 18.05 0.05
C VAL A 125 26.63 17.99 -0.64
N TYR A 126 25.55 17.80 0.13
CA TYR A 126 24.19 17.77 -0.43
C TYR A 126 23.75 19.16 -0.93
N ASP A 127 23.99 20.20 -0.14
CA ASP A 127 23.68 21.58 -0.50
C ASP A 127 24.49 22.01 -1.74
N ASP A 128 25.81 21.71 -1.79
CA ASP A 128 26.67 21.96 -2.93
C ASP A 128 26.20 21.20 -4.21
N ALA A 129 25.68 19.98 -4.06
CA ALA A 129 25.15 19.19 -5.16
C ALA A 129 23.81 19.74 -5.70
N LEU A 130 22.96 20.27 -4.83
CA LEU A 130 21.70 20.92 -5.23
C LEU A 130 21.95 22.23 -5.98
N ASP A 131 22.95 23.01 -5.57
CA ASP A 131 23.33 24.25 -6.27
C ASP A 131 23.85 23.98 -7.70
N PHE A 132 24.33 22.76 -7.97
CA PHE A 132 24.80 22.36 -9.30
C PHE A 132 23.66 21.92 -10.24
N ILE A 133 22.46 21.65 -9.70
CA ILE A 133 21.30 21.23 -10.48
C ILE A 133 20.42 22.46 -10.77
N PRO A 134 20.30 22.96 -12.02
CA PRO A 134 19.57 24.18 -12.33
C PRO A 134 18.04 23.95 -12.36
N ILE A 135 17.47 23.20 -11.42
CA ILE A 135 16.04 22.99 -11.29
C ILE A 135 15.54 23.94 -10.19
N LYS A 136 15.05 25.12 -10.60
CA LYS A 136 14.20 25.94 -9.74
C LYS A 136 12.79 25.33 -9.74
N LEU A 137 12.41 24.72 -8.63
CA LEU A 137 11.02 24.36 -8.33
C LEU A 137 10.25 25.60 -7.88
#